data_9064adb8ec3cd2dfa1ff9efd586c466d
#
_entry.id   9064adb8ec3cd2dfa1ff9efd586c466d
#
_cell.length_a   1.000
_cell.length_b   1.000
_cell.length_c   1.000
_cell.angle_alpha   90.00
_cell.angle_beta   90.00
_cell.angle_gamma   90.00
#
_symmetry.space_group_name_H-M   'P 1'
#
loop_
_entity.id
_entity.type
_entity.pdbx_description
1 polymer ?
#
loop_
_entity_poly.entity_id
_entity_poly.type
_entity_poly.pdbx_seq_one_letter_code
_entity_poly.pdbx_strand_id
1 'polypeptide(L)'
;MAALSREQFDSIEFDAAASGDHAAAARQMLELANTGTETAAMPRAEAFLRAGEQWLMADEPAEAVTGFRRAMADGGPVFTDPRIPLARAFFLLDRQAEARALISRVKTEGPVDARTCDLVAELLVEQSDLAAALEWATAGIELCLASEAEGQQRDDDESELRLLLRLRYRIRNDLGLPEDAYDAMLDES
;
A
#
# COMPACT_ATOMS: atom_id res chain seq x y z
N MET A 1 7.75 10.26 -28.71
CA MET A 1 7.57 9.90 -27.29
C MET A 1 7.39 8.39 -27.23
N ALA A 2 8.13 7.70 -26.37
CA ALA A 2 7.97 6.24 -26.20
C ALA A 2 6.73 5.95 -25.35
N ALA A 3 6.05 4.82 -25.63
CA ALA A 3 4.94 4.37 -24.80
C ALA A 3 5.48 3.83 -23.46
N LEU A 4 4.79 4.11 -22.36
CA LEU A 4 5.10 3.52 -21.06
C LEU A 4 4.75 2.03 -21.10
N SER A 5 5.63 1.18 -20.61
CA SER A 5 5.51 -0.28 -20.60
C SER A 5 5.73 -0.83 -19.20
N ARG A 6 4.88 -1.75 -18.77
CA ARG A 6 5.04 -2.45 -17.50
C ARG A 6 6.38 -3.20 -17.44
N GLU A 7 6.73 -3.92 -18.52
CA GLU A 7 7.99 -4.67 -18.61
C GLU A 7 9.21 -3.78 -18.40
N GLN A 8 9.18 -2.54 -18.90
CA GLN A 8 10.26 -1.58 -18.71
C GLN A 8 10.41 -1.19 -17.25
N PHE A 9 9.31 -0.94 -16.56
CA PHE A 9 9.32 -0.60 -15.13
C PHE A 9 9.75 -1.80 -14.29
N ASP A 10 9.24 -3.00 -14.60
CA ASP A 10 9.63 -4.24 -13.91
C ASP A 10 11.13 -4.53 -14.07
N SER A 11 11.71 -4.26 -15.25
CA SER A 11 13.15 -4.39 -15.47
C SER A 11 13.95 -3.39 -14.63
N ILE A 12 13.51 -2.13 -14.54
CA ILE A 12 14.19 -1.11 -13.73
C ILE A 12 14.17 -1.50 -12.25
N GLU A 13 13.04 -2.02 -11.75
CA GLU A 13 12.92 -2.49 -10.36
C GLU A 13 13.78 -3.70 -10.08
N PHE A 14 13.82 -4.66 -11.01
CA PHE A 14 14.69 -5.83 -10.89
C PHE A 14 16.17 -5.44 -10.80
N ASP A 15 16.60 -4.52 -11.68
CA ASP A 15 17.99 -4.01 -11.69
C ASP A 15 18.31 -3.22 -10.40
N ALA A 16 17.35 -2.44 -9.88
CA ALA A 16 17.47 -1.73 -8.62
C ALA A 16 17.59 -2.69 -7.44
N ALA A 17 16.76 -3.73 -7.40
CA ALA A 17 16.83 -4.76 -6.35
C ALA A 17 18.17 -5.51 -6.38
N ALA A 18 18.72 -5.77 -7.56
CA ALA A 18 20.01 -6.44 -7.71
C ALA A 18 21.22 -5.55 -7.35
N SER A 19 21.16 -4.25 -7.65
CA SER A 19 22.27 -3.30 -7.43
C SER A 19 22.18 -2.53 -6.12
N GLY A 20 20.98 -2.40 -5.54
CA GLY A 20 20.68 -1.50 -4.42
C GLY A 20 20.51 -0.03 -4.82
N ASP A 21 20.61 0.33 -6.12
CA ASP A 21 20.51 1.73 -6.59
C ASP A 21 19.05 2.12 -6.89
N HIS A 22 18.24 2.11 -5.86
CA HIS A 22 16.83 2.51 -5.93
C HIS A 22 16.64 3.99 -6.30
N ALA A 23 17.60 4.86 -5.93
CA ALA A 23 17.55 6.28 -6.28
C ALA A 23 17.72 6.52 -7.78
N ALA A 24 18.59 5.74 -8.46
CA ALA A 24 18.73 5.81 -9.93
C ALA A 24 17.44 5.30 -10.60
N ALA A 25 16.89 4.19 -10.13
CA ALA A 25 15.63 3.64 -10.62
C ALA A 25 14.48 4.66 -10.51
N ALA A 26 14.32 5.28 -9.35
CA ALA A 26 13.31 6.31 -9.14
C ALA A 26 13.43 7.49 -10.11
N ARG A 27 14.64 7.99 -10.31
CA ARG A 27 14.90 9.08 -11.29
C ARG A 27 14.54 8.66 -12.71
N GLN A 28 14.95 7.45 -13.12
CA GLN A 28 14.65 6.92 -14.45
C GLN A 28 13.14 6.75 -14.66
N MET A 29 12.42 6.21 -13.67
CA MET A 29 10.96 6.06 -13.72
C MET A 29 10.24 7.40 -13.81
N LEU A 30 10.69 8.42 -13.03
CA LEU A 30 10.15 9.78 -13.11
C LEU A 30 10.35 10.42 -14.48
N GLU A 31 11.53 10.23 -15.09
CA GLU A 31 11.79 10.72 -16.43
C GLU A 31 10.86 10.06 -17.46
N LEU A 32 10.70 8.74 -17.40
CA LEU A 32 9.76 8.00 -18.24
C LEU A 32 8.33 8.48 -18.04
N ALA A 33 7.86 8.63 -16.81
CA ALA A 33 6.52 9.11 -16.51
C ALA A 33 6.27 10.54 -17.04
N ASN A 34 7.28 11.40 -17.03
CA ASN A 34 7.18 12.77 -17.53
C ASN A 34 7.18 12.86 -19.06
N THR A 35 7.93 12.01 -19.74
CA THR A 35 8.19 12.11 -21.18
C THR A 35 7.44 11.07 -22.01
N GLY A 36 7.04 9.97 -21.39
CA GLY A 36 6.36 8.85 -22.04
C GLY A 36 4.88 9.12 -22.29
N THR A 37 4.33 8.33 -23.19
CA THR A 37 2.87 8.26 -23.42
C THR A 37 2.32 7.13 -22.58
N GLU A 38 1.34 7.41 -21.72
CA GLU A 38 0.65 6.39 -20.92
C GLU A 38 -0.05 5.36 -21.79
N THR A 39 -0.17 4.15 -21.24
CA THR A 39 -0.89 3.03 -21.84
C THR A 39 -1.84 2.42 -20.82
N ALA A 40 -2.78 1.59 -21.26
CA ALA A 40 -3.65 0.85 -20.35
C ALA A 40 -2.86 -0.10 -19.42
N ALA A 41 -1.70 -0.60 -19.88
CA ALA A 41 -0.83 -1.47 -19.09
C ALA A 41 0.07 -0.71 -18.09
N MET A 42 0.35 0.57 -18.36
CA MET A 42 1.12 1.47 -17.50
C MET A 42 0.53 2.88 -17.52
N PRO A 43 -0.47 3.16 -16.68
CA PRO A 43 -1.00 4.50 -16.46
C PRO A 43 0.10 5.41 -15.89
N ARG A 44 0.02 6.72 -16.15
CA ARG A 44 1.02 7.67 -15.66
C ARG A 44 1.00 7.80 -14.15
N ALA A 45 -0.19 7.77 -13.54
CA ALA A 45 -0.33 7.76 -12.09
C ALA A 45 0.42 6.58 -11.45
N GLU A 46 0.29 5.38 -12.03
CA GLU A 46 1.02 4.18 -11.60
C GLU A 46 2.54 4.34 -11.74
N ALA A 47 3.00 4.93 -12.84
CA ALA A 47 4.42 5.21 -13.04
C ALA A 47 4.99 6.17 -11.98
N PHE A 48 4.24 7.21 -11.58
CA PHE A 48 4.62 8.09 -10.49
C PHE A 48 4.59 7.40 -9.14
N LEU A 49 3.61 6.52 -8.89
CA LEU A 49 3.52 5.73 -7.68
C LEU A 49 4.75 4.86 -7.50
N ARG A 50 5.09 4.05 -8.50
CA ARG A 50 6.27 3.16 -8.48
C ARG A 50 7.58 3.93 -8.31
N ALA A 51 7.72 5.09 -8.94
CA ALA A 51 8.87 5.95 -8.71
C ALA A 51 8.97 6.44 -7.26
N GLY A 52 7.83 6.78 -6.63
CA GLY A 52 7.76 7.13 -5.21
C GLY A 52 8.17 5.98 -4.30
N GLU A 53 7.76 4.75 -4.61
CA GLU A 53 8.16 3.54 -3.88
C GLU A 53 9.67 3.29 -3.97
N GLN A 54 10.28 3.48 -5.14
CA GLN A 54 11.73 3.37 -5.30
C GLN A 54 12.47 4.44 -4.48
N TRP A 55 11.92 5.66 -4.33
CA TRP A 55 12.48 6.68 -3.43
C TRP A 55 12.39 6.28 -1.96
N LEU A 56 11.31 5.61 -1.52
CA LEU A 56 11.23 5.05 -0.17
C LEU A 56 12.29 3.97 0.07
N MET A 57 12.50 3.08 -0.91
CA MET A 57 13.55 2.05 -0.84
C MET A 57 14.96 2.64 -0.84
N ALA A 58 15.14 3.83 -1.41
CA ALA A 58 16.39 4.59 -1.37
C ALA A 58 16.61 5.35 -0.05
N ASP A 59 15.69 5.25 0.93
CA ASP A 59 15.68 6.04 2.17
C ASP A 59 15.61 7.57 1.91
N GLU A 60 14.90 7.95 0.85
CA GLU A 60 14.70 9.35 0.43
C GLU A 60 13.21 9.74 0.49
N PRO A 61 12.60 9.77 1.68
CA PRO A 61 11.15 9.98 1.84
C PRO A 61 10.67 11.36 1.37
N ALA A 62 11.53 12.37 1.34
CA ALA A 62 11.19 13.70 0.84
C ALA A 62 10.94 13.69 -0.67
N GLU A 63 11.73 12.92 -1.42
CA GLU A 63 11.57 12.73 -2.86
C GLU A 63 10.35 11.85 -3.16
N ALA A 64 10.12 10.80 -2.33
CA ALA A 64 8.96 9.93 -2.44
C ALA A 64 7.64 10.72 -2.34
N VAL A 65 7.55 11.69 -1.44
CA VAL A 65 6.39 12.60 -1.31
C VAL A 65 6.05 13.26 -2.66
N THR A 66 7.06 13.65 -3.43
CA THR A 66 6.85 14.27 -4.73
C THR A 66 6.23 13.29 -5.72
N GLY A 67 6.72 12.05 -5.78
CA GLY A 67 6.18 10.98 -6.63
C GLY A 67 4.71 10.68 -6.31
N PHE A 68 4.40 10.44 -5.05
CA PHE A 68 3.03 10.12 -4.61
C PHE A 68 2.04 11.26 -4.82
N ARG A 69 2.44 12.51 -4.57
CA ARG A 69 1.61 13.68 -4.87
C ARG A 69 1.31 13.82 -6.36
N ARG A 70 2.27 13.47 -7.23
CA ARG A 70 2.07 13.46 -8.68
C ARG A 70 1.10 12.36 -9.10
N ALA A 71 1.20 11.16 -8.52
CA ALA A 71 0.24 10.08 -8.76
C ALA A 71 -1.18 10.52 -8.39
N MET A 72 -1.35 11.14 -7.21
CA MET A 72 -2.65 11.68 -6.78
C MET A 72 -3.17 12.80 -7.67
N ALA A 73 -2.29 13.69 -8.15
CA ALA A 73 -2.68 14.82 -8.99
C ALA A 73 -3.04 14.39 -10.42
N ASP A 74 -2.41 13.34 -10.94
CA ASP A 74 -2.74 12.73 -12.23
C ASP A 74 -4.13 12.09 -12.18
N GLY A 75 -4.46 11.39 -11.09
CA GLY A 75 -5.78 10.79 -10.85
C GLY A 75 -6.11 9.58 -11.74
N GLY A 76 -5.14 9.09 -12.51
CA GLY A 76 -5.28 7.87 -13.29
C GLY A 76 -5.32 6.60 -12.42
N PRO A 77 -5.57 5.42 -13.04
CA PRO A 77 -5.60 4.15 -12.32
C PRO A 77 -4.26 3.84 -11.66
N VAL A 78 -4.33 3.32 -10.44
CA VAL A 78 -3.18 2.87 -9.65
C VAL A 78 -3.49 1.53 -9.00
N PHE A 79 -2.46 0.75 -8.71
CA PHE A 79 -2.61 -0.54 -8.06
C PHE A 79 -2.80 -0.41 -6.54
N THR A 80 -2.19 0.60 -5.94
CA THR A 80 -2.29 0.90 -4.51
C THR A 80 -2.69 2.36 -4.35
N ASP A 81 -3.56 2.67 -3.39
CA ASP A 81 -3.93 4.04 -3.07
C ASP A 81 -2.68 4.86 -2.68
N PRO A 82 -2.31 5.90 -3.44
CA PRO A 82 -1.08 6.65 -3.19
C PRO A 82 -1.06 7.37 -1.83
N ARG A 83 -2.21 7.53 -1.17
CA ARG A 83 -2.31 8.12 0.17
C ARG A 83 -1.60 7.27 1.23
N ILE A 84 -1.56 5.94 1.04
CA ILE A 84 -0.94 5.01 2.01
C ILE A 84 0.59 5.17 2.00
N PRO A 85 1.31 4.97 0.87
CA PRO A 85 2.75 5.19 0.86
C PRO A 85 3.15 6.65 1.09
N LEU A 86 2.28 7.63 0.75
CA LEU A 86 2.48 9.03 1.14
C LEU A 86 2.42 9.22 2.66
N ALA A 87 1.49 8.56 3.35
CA ALA A 87 1.43 8.59 4.81
C ALA A 87 2.69 7.95 5.43
N ARG A 88 3.19 6.85 4.88
CA ARG A 88 4.48 6.25 5.28
C ARG A 88 5.62 7.24 5.12
N ALA A 89 5.73 7.92 3.97
CA ALA A 89 6.74 8.94 3.75
C ALA A 89 6.65 10.09 4.78
N PHE A 90 5.44 10.51 5.14
CA PHE A 90 5.26 11.52 6.18
C PHE A 90 5.66 11.03 7.57
N PHE A 91 5.39 9.78 7.93
CA PHE A 91 5.89 9.22 9.19
C PHE A 91 7.42 9.21 9.24
N LEU A 92 8.08 8.81 8.15
CA LEU A 92 9.55 8.83 8.05
C LEU A 92 10.13 10.25 8.15
N LEU A 93 9.38 11.27 7.76
CA LEU A 93 9.74 12.69 7.87
C LEU A 93 9.31 13.33 9.21
N ASP A 94 8.86 12.55 10.18
CA ASP A 94 8.30 13.03 11.47
C ASP A 94 7.07 13.97 11.32
N ARG A 95 6.35 13.85 10.21
CA ARG A 95 5.13 14.63 9.90
C ARG A 95 3.87 13.85 10.30
N GLN A 96 3.80 13.46 11.56
CA GLN A 96 2.79 12.58 12.15
C GLN A 96 1.34 13.02 11.87
N ALA A 97 1.05 14.32 12.03
CA ALA A 97 -0.30 14.84 11.87
C ALA A 97 -0.80 14.71 10.41
N GLU A 98 0.07 14.92 9.43
CA GLU A 98 -0.26 14.82 8.01
C GLU A 98 -0.45 13.36 7.60
N ALA A 99 0.38 12.45 8.10
CA ALA A 99 0.24 11.02 7.88
C ALA A 99 -1.12 10.51 8.40
N ARG A 100 -1.46 10.84 9.64
CA ARG A 100 -2.74 10.44 10.27
C ARG A 100 -3.95 11.05 9.56
N ALA A 101 -3.84 12.29 9.07
CA ALA A 101 -4.89 12.92 8.28
C ALA A 101 -5.15 12.17 6.96
N LEU A 102 -4.09 11.69 6.28
CA LEU A 102 -4.24 10.87 5.07
C LEU A 102 -4.93 9.54 5.36
N ILE A 103 -4.53 8.82 6.40
CA ILE A 103 -5.15 7.56 6.82
C ILE A 103 -6.64 7.76 7.12
N SER A 104 -6.98 8.84 7.84
CA SER A 104 -8.38 9.18 8.12
C SER A 104 -9.17 9.45 6.83
N ARG A 105 -8.57 10.11 5.85
CA ARG A 105 -9.19 10.36 4.53
C ARG A 105 -9.39 9.08 3.73
N VAL A 106 -8.47 8.13 3.79
CA VAL A 106 -8.66 6.79 3.17
C VAL A 106 -9.95 6.16 3.70
N LYS A 107 -10.16 6.21 5.03
CA LYS A 107 -11.36 5.63 5.67
C LYS A 107 -12.67 6.33 5.25
N THR A 108 -12.64 7.63 4.94
CA THR A 108 -13.86 8.45 4.75
C THR A 108 -14.19 8.78 3.29
N GLU A 109 -13.23 8.73 2.38
CA GLU A 109 -13.37 9.28 1.02
C GLU A 109 -13.48 8.23 -0.10
N GLY A 110 -13.36 6.95 0.19
CA GLY A 110 -13.34 5.96 -0.88
C GLY A 110 -13.86 4.58 -0.48
N PRO A 111 -14.13 3.74 -1.47
CA PRO A 111 -14.28 2.33 -1.19
C PRO A 111 -12.95 1.82 -0.63
N VAL A 112 -13.02 1.25 0.55
CA VAL A 112 -11.87 0.59 1.19
C VAL A 112 -12.01 -0.89 0.90
N ASP A 113 -10.98 -1.49 0.31
CA ASP A 113 -10.88 -2.93 0.12
C ASP A 113 -10.01 -3.58 1.21
N ALA A 114 -10.02 -4.90 1.28
CA ALA A 114 -9.29 -5.66 2.28
C ALA A 114 -7.79 -5.41 2.20
N ARG A 115 -7.23 -5.31 0.99
CA ARG A 115 -5.82 -4.99 0.76
C ARG A 115 -5.44 -3.60 1.31
N THR A 116 -6.28 -2.60 1.10
CA THR A 116 -6.09 -1.26 1.68
C THR A 116 -6.08 -1.33 3.20
N CYS A 117 -6.96 -2.12 3.80
CA CYS A 117 -7.00 -2.33 5.24
C CYS A 117 -5.71 -2.96 5.77
N ASP A 118 -5.19 -3.99 5.09
CA ASP A 118 -3.93 -4.66 5.43
C ASP A 118 -2.76 -3.68 5.42
N LEU A 119 -2.58 -2.95 4.31
CA LEU A 119 -1.50 -1.98 4.16
C LEU A 119 -1.53 -0.86 5.22
N VAL A 120 -2.73 -0.38 5.57
CA VAL A 120 -2.88 0.64 6.62
C VAL A 120 -2.63 0.04 8.00
N ALA A 121 -3.09 -1.18 8.27
CA ALA A 121 -2.84 -1.85 9.54
C ALA A 121 -1.35 -2.10 9.75
N GLU A 122 -0.63 -2.60 8.74
CA GLU A 122 0.83 -2.77 8.79
C GLU A 122 1.55 -1.44 9.06
N LEU A 123 1.18 -0.38 8.33
CA LEU A 123 1.74 0.95 8.53
C LEU A 123 1.54 1.45 9.97
N LEU A 124 0.39 1.22 10.57
CA LEU A 124 0.10 1.62 11.95
C LEU A 124 0.85 0.75 12.98
N VAL A 125 1.07 -0.55 12.69
CA VAL A 125 1.95 -1.40 13.51
C VAL A 125 3.37 -0.86 13.52
N GLU A 126 3.93 -0.45 12.38
CA GLU A 126 5.25 0.20 12.30
C GLU A 126 5.33 1.46 13.19
N GLN A 127 4.21 2.16 13.34
CA GLN A 127 4.12 3.34 14.21
C GLN A 127 3.76 3.02 15.66
N SER A 128 3.70 1.74 16.03
CA SER A 128 3.28 1.26 17.36
C SER A 128 1.87 1.71 17.77
N ASP A 129 1.01 2.08 16.80
CA ASP A 129 -0.39 2.40 17.01
C ASP A 129 -1.25 1.13 16.89
N LEU A 130 -1.01 0.18 17.81
CA LEU A 130 -1.60 -1.15 17.74
C LEU A 130 -3.13 -1.14 17.86
N ALA A 131 -3.70 -0.17 18.57
CA ALA A 131 -5.14 -0.05 18.71
C ALA A 131 -5.80 0.30 17.36
N ALA A 132 -5.28 1.32 16.67
CA ALA A 132 -5.78 1.68 15.35
C ALA A 132 -5.47 0.59 14.30
N ALA A 133 -4.31 -0.07 14.38
CA ALA A 133 -3.97 -1.19 13.51
C ALA A 133 -4.97 -2.36 13.65
N LEU A 134 -5.38 -2.67 14.89
CA LEU A 134 -6.37 -3.71 15.16
C LEU A 134 -7.73 -3.39 14.53
N GLU A 135 -8.18 -2.12 14.59
CA GLU A 135 -9.41 -1.69 13.93
C GLU A 135 -9.36 -1.91 12.42
N TRP A 136 -8.25 -1.53 11.77
CA TRP A 136 -8.09 -1.69 10.34
C TRP A 136 -8.00 -3.16 9.92
N ALA A 137 -7.21 -3.97 10.63
CA ALA A 137 -7.12 -5.40 10.34
C ALA A 137 -8.48 -6.11 10.50
N THR A 138 -9.26 -5.73 11.53
CA THR A 138 -10.61 -6.28 11.73
C THR A 138 -11.54 -5.87 10.60
N ALA A 139 -11.53 -4.59 10.19
CA ALA A 139 -12.36 -4.13 9.07
C ALA A 139 -12.02 -4.85 7.75
N GLY A 140 -10.74 -5.12 7.49
CA GLY A 140 -10.31 -5.90 6.32
C GLY A 140 -10.85 -7.33 6.33
N ILE A 141 -10.81 -8.01 7.49
CA ILE A 141 -11.39 -9.35 7.65
C ILE A 141 -12.90 -9.33 7.37
N GLU A 142 -13.61 -8.35 7.91
CA GLU A 142 -15.06 -8.20 7.69
C GLU A 142 -15.40 -7.99 6.21
N LEU A 143 -14.57 -7.26 5.47
CA LEU A 143 -14.72 -7.09 4.02
C LEU A 143 -14.51 -8.39 3.25
N CYS A 144 -13.49 -9.19 3.58
CA CYS A 144 -13.27 -10.49 2.97
C CYS A 144 -14.47 -11.42 3.21
N LEU A 145 -14.93 -11.54 4.45
CA LEU A 145 -16.06 -12.40 4.81
C LEU A 145 -17.37 -11.94 4.15
N ALA A 146 -17.59 -10.64 3.99
CA ALA A 146 -18.74 -10.11 3.27
C ALA A 146 -18.69 -10.47 1.77
N SER A 147 -17.52 -10.35 1.13
CA SER A 147 -17.31 -10.73 -0.27
C SER A 147 -17.59 -12.22 -0.51
N GLU A 148 -17.12 -13.09 0.40
CA GLU A 148 -17.42 -14.54 0.36
C GLU A 148 -18.91 -14.81 0.46
N ALA A 149 -19.61 -14.16 1.40
CA ALA A 149 -21.04 -14.34 1.61
C ALA A 149 -21.88 -13.90 0.40
N GLU A 150 -21.41 -12.92 -0.37
CA GLU A 150 -22.04 -12.44 -1.61
C GLU A 150 -21.69 -13.28 -2.84
N GLY A 151 -20.81 -14.28 -2.70
CA GLY A 151 -20.34 -15.11 -3.82
C GLY A 151 -19.46 -14.37 -4.83
N GLN A 152 -18.86 -13.25 -4.40
CA GLN A 152 -17.98 -12.42 -5.23
C GLN A 152 -16.49 -12.75 -5.00
N GLN A 153 -16.20 -13.88 -4.40
CA GLN A 153 -14.85 -14.32 -4.03
C GLN A 153 -13.90 -14.24 -5.25
N ARG A 154 -12.78 -13.55 -5.06
CA ARG A 154 -11.66 -13.49 -6.01
C ARG A 154 -10.62 -14.51 -5.60
N ASP A 155 -9.79 -14.97 -6.54
CA ASP A 155 -8.71 -15.93 -6.25
C ASP A 155 -7.73 -15.44 -5.19
N ASP A 156 -7.60 -14.11 -5.02
CA ASP A 156 -6.72 -13.48 -4.03
C ASP A 156 -7.36 -13.31 -2.64
N ASP A 157 -8.70 -13.35 -2.52
CA ASP A 157 -9.44 -13.03 -1.29
C ASP A 157 -9.11 -14.00 -0.13
N GLU A 158 -8.92 -15.30 -0.41
CA GLU A 158 -8.54 -16.29 0.61
C GLU A 158 -7.13 -16.02 1.17
N SER A 159 -6.21 -15.63 0.30
CA SER A 159 -4.85 -15.28 0.69
C SER A 159 -4.83 -14.01 1.53
N GLU A 160 -5.65 -13.02 1.18
CA GLU A 160 -5.76 -11.73 1.87
C GLU A 160 -6.42 -11.87 3.23
N LEU A 161 -7.51 -12.65 3.31
CA LEU A 161 -8.15 -13.00 4.59
C LEU A 161 -7.15 -13.63 5.56
N ARG A 162 -6.35 -14.59 5.09
CA ARG A 162 -5.35 -15.27 5.92
C ARG A 162 -4.24 -14.34 6.39
N LEU A 163 -3.78 -13.41 5.55
CA LEU A 163 -2.80 -12.39 5.94
C LEU A 163 -3.35 -11.48 7.03
N LEU A 164 -4.57 -10.97 6.86
CA LEU A 164 -5.24 -10.10 7.82
C LEU A 164 -5.50 -10.81 9.16
N LEU A 165 -5.92 -12.09 9.14
CA LEU A 165 -6.11 -12.88 10.36
C LEU A 165 -4.79 -13.03 11.13
N ARG A 166 -3.67 -13.34 10.45
CA ARG A 166 -2.35 -13.44 11.08
C ARG A 166 -1.86 -12.11 11.63
N LEU A 167 -2.05 -11.03 10.89
CA LEU A 167 -1.68 -9.68 11.32
C LEU A 167 -2.48 -9.30 12.57
N ARG A 168 -3.80 -9.50 12.55
CA ARG A 168 -4.68 -9.23 13.68
C ARG A 168 -4.33 -10.05 14.91
N TYR A 169 -4.08 -11.35 14.76
CA TYR A 169 -3.66 -12.24 15.85
C TYR A 169 -2.37 -11.72 16.51
N ARG A 170 -1.36 -11.36 15.72
CA ARG A 170 -0.11 -10.78 16.24
C ARG A 170 -0.37 -9.50 17.02
N ILE A 171 -1.16 -8.56 16.47
CA ILE A 171 -1.49 -7.30 17.13
C ILE A 171 -2.21 -7.55 18.46
N ARG A 172 -3.16 -8.48 18.52
CA ARG A 172 -3.88 -8.82 19.74
C ARG A 172 -2.98 -9.42 20.82
N ASN A 173 -2.06 -10.28 20.43
CA ASN A 173 -1.05 -10.81 21.36
C ASN A 173 -0.18 -9.69 21.92
N ASP A 174 0.29 -8.77 21.09
CA ASP A 174 1.09 -7.62 21.52
C ASP A 174 0.32 -6.68 22.47
N LEU A 175 -0.99 -6.60 22.32
CA LEU A 175 -1.90 -5.88 23.23
C LEU A 175 -2.31 -6.67 24.47
N GLY A 176 -1.94 -7.95 24.58
CA GLY A 176 -2.32 -8.83 25.69
C GLY A 176 -3.83 -9.15 25.75
N LEU A 177 -4.50 -9.12 24.61
CA LEU A 177 -5.93 -9.42 24.51
C LEU A 177 -6.17 -10.94 24.44
N PRO A 178 -7.24 -11.45 25.06
CA PRO A 178 -7.61 -12.86 24.98
C PRO A 178 -8.05 -13.23 23.55
N GLU A 179 -7.89 -14.51 23.18
CA GLU A 179 -8.37 -15.05 21.89
C GLU A 179 -9.86 -14.81 21.68
N ASP A 180 -10.25 -14.64 20.42
CA ASP A 180 -11.64 -14.47 20.01
C ASP A 180 -12.00 -15.34 18.77
N ALA A 181 -13.21 -15.13 18.23
CA ALA A 181 -13.74 -15.94 17.14
C ALA A 181 -12.88 -15.84 15.84
N TYR A 182 -12.25 -14.71 15.57
CA TYR A 182 -11.38 -14.56 14.39
C TYR A 182 -10.06 -15.31 14.56
N ASP A 183 -9.55 -15.38 15.79
CA ASP A 183 -8.32 -16.10 16.07
C ASP A 183 -8.52 -17.61 15.87
N ALA A 184 -9.71 -18.15 16.18
CA ALA A 184 -10.08 -19.53 15.93
C ALA A 184 -10.12 -19.91 14.45
N MET A 185 -10.36 -18.95 13.54
CA MET A 185 -10.37 -19.21 12.09
C MET A 185 -8.98 -19.54 11.55
N LEU A 186 -7.89 -19.19 12.24
CA LEU A 186 -6.53 -19.54 11.84
C LEU A 186 -6.23 -21.04 11.98
N ASP A 187 -6.90 -21.72 12.89
CA ASP A 187 -6.70 -23.15 13.17
C ASP A 187 -7.46 -24.04 12.18
N GLU A 188 -8.47 -23.51 11.49
CA GLU A 188 -9.33 -24.22 10.53
C GLU A 188 -8.84 -24.15 9.08
N SER A 189 -7.71 -23.45 8.79
CA SER A 189 -7.27 -23.11 7.42
C SER A 189 -6.03 -23.90 6.99
#